data_584d15311c9f1098ceb2d017b026cd9d
#
_entry.id   584d15311c9f1098ceb2d017b026cd9d
#
_cell.length_a   1.000
_cell.length_b   1.000
_cell.length_c   1.000
_cell.angle_alpha   90.00
_cell.angle_beta   90.00
_cell.angle_gamma   90.00
#
_symmetry.space_group_name_H-M   'P 1'
#
loop_
_entity.id
_entity.type
_entity.pdbx_description
1 polymer ?
#
loop_
_entity_poly.entity_id
_entity_poly.type
_entity_poly.pdbx_seq_one_letter_code
_entity_poly.pdbx_strand_id
1 'polypeptide(L)'
;MKRLLLSIPWLLAVVPVLAADGIGEITKTFEIEAGQKVRLHLPVADLRLEVADGNQIKADLLVKCRWDQDCTEALSEIDLVASSTSRRFVVDLKGLSRWQSAKIEVEGTVVVPRTADLELEIGVGDVKIYGVERNLRVDMGVGKVKIWQPPAVVKAISLEVNVGEAVILGGADDASNRRSFLVGNEVFWDKGPGDTRVEVDVGVGEISLWLD
;
A
#
# COMPACT_ATOMS: atom_id res chain seq x y z
N MET A 1 -21.26 44.53 27.09
CA MET A 1 -21.60 43.09 27.28
C MET A 1 -20.77 42.28 26.29
N LYS A 2 -19.63 41.73 26.73
CA LYS A 2 -18.75 40.88 25.89
C LYS A 2 -19.15 39.41 26.13
N ARG A 3 -19.66 38.75 25.08
CA ARG A 3 -19.95 37.31 25.11
C ARG A 3 -18.62 36.54 24.87
N LEU A 4 -18.15 35.85 25.91
CA LEU A 4 -17.07 34.85 25.79
C LEU A 4 -17.67 33.62 25.12
N LEU A 5 -17.19 33.27 23.92
CA LEU A 5 -17.42 31.99 23.31
C LEU A 5 -16.37 31.01 23.84
N LEU A 6 -16.80 30.09 24.70
CA LEU A 6 -15.99 28.95 25.10
C LEU A 6 -15.98 27.94 23.94
N SER A 7 -14.84 27.79 23.29
CA SER A 7 -14.59 26.69 22.38
C SER A 7 -14.24 25.43 23.22
N ILE A 8 -15.11 24.45 23.22
CA ILE A 8 -14.89 23.14 23.82
C ILE A 8 -14.09 22.33 22.80
N PRO A 9 -12.85 21.88 23.12
CA PRO A 9 -12.14 20.97 22.24
C PRO A 9 -12.84 19.61 22.30
N TRP A 10 -13.23 19.11 21.14
CA TRP A 10 -13.69 17.72 20.99
C TRP A 10 -12.51 16.79 21.24
N LEU A 11 -12.44 16.21 22.44
CA LEU A 11 -11.59 15.08 22.73
C LEU A 11 -12.20 13.86 22.02
N LEU A 12 -11.60 13.45 20.90
CA LEU A 12 -11.84 12.15 20.32
C LEU A 12 -11.34 11.10 21.32
N ALA A 13 -12.24 10.45 22.00
CA ALA A 13 -11.96 9.33 22.87
C ALA A 13 -11.47 8.15 22.00
N VAL A 14 -10.18 7.88 22.07
CA VAL A 14 -9.61 6.62 21.60
C VAL A 14 -10.08 5.54 22.56
N VAL A 15 -11.04 4.74 22.15
CA VAL A 15 -11.47 3.56 22.90
C VAL A 15 -10.44 2.47 22.63
N PRO A 16 -9.68 1.98 23.63
CA PRO A 16 -8.83 0.83 23.42
C PRO A 16 -9.76 -0.39 23.23
N VAL A 17 -9.75 -0.96 22.03
CA VAL A 17 -10.34 -2.27 21.79
C VAL A 17 -9.48 -3.30 22.50
N LEU A 18 -10.02 -3.96 23.48
CA LEU A 18 -9.36 -5.07 24.17
C LEU A 18 -9.16 -6.19 23.15
N ALA A 19 -7.90 -6.48 22.84
CA ALA A 19 -7.53 -7.63 22.01
C ALA A 19 -7.96 -8.92 22.70
N ALA A 20 -8.97 -9.57 22.16
CA ALA A 20 -9.34 -10.93 22.53
C ALA A 20 -8.68 -11.87 21.48
N ASP A 21 -8.00 -12.92 21.96
CA ASP A 21 -7.50 -14.05 21.17
C ASP A 21 -6.43 -13.74 20.09
N GLY A 22 -5.39 -12.96 20.43
CA GLY A 22 -4.25 -12.76 19.53
C GLY A 22 -4.57 -11.99 18.24
N ILE A 23 -5.60 -11.16 18.26
CA ILE A 23 -6.05 -10.30 17.16
C ILE A 23 -6.01 -8.84 17.61
N GLY A 24 -5.36 -7.98 16.81
CA GLY A 24 -5.37 -6.54 16.97
C GLY A 24 -5.99 -5.86 15.75
N GLU A 25 -6.74 -4.79 15.96
CA GLU A 25 -7.34 -3.98 14.91
C GLU A 25 -6.75 -2.57 14.94
N ILE A 26 -6.32 -2.08 13.78
CA ILE A 26 -5.77 -0.73 13.62
C ILE A 26 -6.60 0.02 12.59
N THR A 27 -7.46 0.94 13.06
CA THR A 27 -8.19 1.85 12.20
C THR A 27 -7.63 3.25 12.36
N LYS A 28 -7.10 3.82 11.28
CA LYS A 28 -6.51 5.17 11.26
C LYS A 28 -6.99 5.98 10.07
N THR A 29 -7.16 7.27 10.29
CA THR A 29 -7.43 8.24 9.22
C THR A 29 -6.41 9.37 9.33
N PHE A 30 -5.79 9.71 8.20
CA PHE A 30 -4.81 10.79 8.10
C PHE A 30 -5.26 11.79 7.03
N GLU A 31 -5.09 13.06 7.28
CA GLU A 31 -5.29 14.11 6.28
C GLU A 31 -3.97 14.46 5.61
N ILE A 32 -3.99 14.59 4.28
CA ILE A 32 -2.84 15.00 3.49
C ILE A 32 -3.09 16.36 2.83
N GLU A 33 -2.02 17.09 2.56
CA GLU A 33 -2.08 18.32 1.78
C GLU A 33 -2.12 18.01 0.28
N ALA A 34 -2.79 18.86 -0.47
CA ALA A 34 -2.88 18.70 -1.92
C ALA A 34 -1.48 18.71 -2.57
N GLY A 35 -1.22 17.73 -3.43
CA GLY A 35 0.05 17.59 -4.14
C GLY A 35 1.16 16.88 -3.37
N GLN A 36 0.91 16.43 -2.14
CA GLN A 36 1.84 15.54 -1.46
C GLN A 36 1.84 14.16 -2.12
N LYS A 37 3.03 13.57 -2.25
CA LYS A 37 3.19 12.15 -2.58
C LYS A 37 2.93 11.32 -1.33
N VAL A 38 2.14 10.26 -1.45
CA VAL A 38 1.87 9.31 -0.37
C VAL A 38 2.85 8.15 -0.46
N ARG A 39 3.54 7.85 0.64
CA ARG A 39 4.35 6.65 0.80
C ARG A 39 3.79 5.79 1.92
N LEU A 40 3.51 4.52 1.61
CA LEU A 40 3.10 3.51 2.57
C LEU A 40 4.27 2.53 2.73
N HIS A 41 4.76 2.36 3.96
CA HIS A 41 5.83 1.40 4.28
C HIS A 41 5.31 0.36 5.28
N LEU A 42 5.12 -0.86 4.77
CA LEU A 42 4.52 -1.99 5.49
C LEU A 42 5.44 -3.21 5.37
N PRO A 43 6.24 -3.54 6.40
CA PRO A 43 7.20 -4.66 6.34
C PRO A 43 6.56 -6.01 6.02
N VAL A 44 5.32 -6.22 6.45
CA VAL A 44 4.50 -7.40 6.14
C VAL A 44 3.06 -6.94 5.98
N ALA A 45 2.41 -7.24 4.86
CA ALA A 45 0.97 -6.98 4.71
C ALA A 45 0.36 -7.69 3.50
N ASP A 46 -0.81 -8.28 3.72
CA ASP A 46 -1.75 -8.64 2.67
C ASP A 46 -2.75 -7.50 2.49
N LEU A 47 -2.58 -6.71 1.44
CA LEU A 47 -3.19 -5.40 1.33
C LEU A 47 -4.13 -5.29 0.14
N ARG A 48 -5.30 -4.71 0.38
CA ARG A 48 -6.18 -4.15 -0.64
C ARG A 48 -6.04 -2.63 -0.64
N LEU A 49 -5.59 -2.06 -1.74
CA LEU A 49 -5.45 -0.62 -1.93
C LEU A 49 -6.47 -0.11 -2.92
N GLU A 50 -7.21 0.90 -2.51
CA GLU A 50 -8.26 1.54 -3.30
C GLU A 50 -8.06 3.06 -3.32
N VAL A 51 -8.65 3.73 -4.29
CA VAL A 51 -8.64 5.19 -4.36
C VAL A 51 -10.01 5.76 -4.07
N ALA A 52 -10.03 6.93 -3.43
CA ALA A 52 -11.26 7.69 -3.21
C ALA A 52 -11.03 9.19 -3.46
N ASP A 53 -12.13 9.91 -3.64
CA ASP A 53 -12.09 11.36 -3.71
C ASP A 53 -11.83 11.96 -2.33
N GLY A 54 -11.16 13.12 -2.31
CA GLY A 54 -10.82 13.83 -1.08
C GLY A 54 -9.32 13.85 -0.81
N ASN A 55 -8.96 14.13 0.44
CA ASN A 55 -7.59 14.32 0.90
C ASN A 55 -7.24 13.44 2.12
N GLN A 56 -7.96 12.35 2.31
CA GLN A 56 -7.76 11.45 3.47
C GLN A 56 -7.19 10.11 3.04
N ILE A 57 -6.24 9.61 3.83
CA ILE A 57 -5.81 8.22 3.81
C ILE A 57 -6.59 7.52 4.93
N LYS A 58 -7.29 6.42 4.62
CA LYS A 58 -7.97 5.58 5.60
C LYS A 58 -7.34 4.20 5.57
N ALA A 59 -6.94 3.70 6.73
CA ALA A 59 -6.34 2.39 6.88
C ALA A 59 -7.11 1.59 7.92
N ASP A 60 -7.60 0.42 7.50
CA ASP A 60 -8.28 -0.56 8.34
C ASP A 60 -7.50 -1.86 8.23
N LEU A 61 -6.67 -2.13 9.24
CA LEU A 61 -5.77 -3.28 9.29
C LEU A 61 -6.14 -4.21 10.44
N LEU A 62 -6.10 -5.49 10.16
CA LEU A 62 -6.23 -6.57 11.11
C LEU A 62 -4.87 -7.23 11.29
N VAL A 63 -4.39 -7.29 12.51
CA VAL A 63 -3.10 -7.89 12.88
C VAL A 63 -3.36 -9.16 13.66
N LYS A 64 -2.83 -10.28 13.18
CA LYS A 64 -3.06 -11.62 13.74
C LYS A 64 -1.75 -12.31 14.09
N CYS A 65 -1.76 -13.12 15.13
CA CYS A 65 -0.69 -14.08 15.39
C CYS A 65 -0.78 -15.26 14.44
N ARG A 66 0.34 -15.65 13.83
CA ARG A 66 0.44 -16.89 13.05
C ARG A 66 0.66 -18.09 13.98
N TRP A 67 -0.01 -19.20 13.68
CA TRP A 67 0.25 -20.53 14.27
C TRP A 67 0.15 -20.60 15.81
N ASP A 68 -0.95 -20.21 16.40
CA ASP A 68 -1.21 -20.33 17.85
C ASP A 68 -0.04 -19.89 18.76
N GLN A 69 0.82 -19.02 18.25
CA GLN A 69 1.92 -18.46 19.05
C GLN A 69 1.40 -17.28 19.86
N ASP A 70 1.79 -17.22 21.11
CA ASP A 70 1.55 -16.04 21.92
C ASP A 70 2.36 -14.87 21.38
N CYS A 71 1.70 -13.90 20.76
CA CYS A 71 2.27 -12.67 20.26
C CYS A 71 1.54 -11.44 20.84
N THR A 72 0.77 -11.60 21.89
CA THR A 72 -0.06 -10.55 22.49
C THR A 72 0.75 -9.32 22.88
N GLU A 73 1.95 -9.51 23.41
CA GLU A 73 2.86 -8.41 23.74
C GLU A 73 3.27 -7.64 22.46
N ALA A 74 3.62 -8.36 21.40
CA ALA A 74 3.99 -7.76 20.12
C ALA A 74 2.83 -6.99 19.47
N LEU A 75 1.58 -7.48 19.59
CA LEU A 75 0.41 -6.79 19.06
C LEU A 75 0.21 -5.40 19.68
N SER A 76 0.53 -5.24 20.96
CA SER A 76 0.36 -3.96 21.67
C SER A 76 1.36 -2.88 21.21
N GLU A 77 2.45 -3.26 20.56
CA GLU A 77 3.49 -2.36 20.06
C GLU A 77 3.29 -1.95 18.59
N ILE A 78 2.42 -2.69 17.87
CA ILE A 78 2.20 -2.45 16.45
C ILE A 78 1.23 -1.29 16.25
N ASP A 79 1.66 -0.29 15.51
CA ASP A 79 0.82 0.87 15.17
C ASP A 79 1.21 1.50 13.83
N LEU A 80 0.25 2.16 13.20
CA LEU A 80 0.49 3.02 12.04
C LEU A 80 0.88 4.42 12.50
N VAL A 81 2.06 4.86 12.11
CA VAL A 81 2.59 6.17 12.44
C VAL A 81 2.77 6.99 11.18
N ALA A 82 2.26 8.21 11.18
CA ALA A 82 2.42 9.11 10.05
C ALA A 82 3.49 10.18 10.31
N SER A 83 4.20 10.55 9.25
CA SER A 83 5.07 11.72 9.21
C SER A 83 4.85 12.50 7.93
N SER A 84 4.93 13.83 8.01
CA SER A 84 4.62 14.72 6.88
C SER A 84 5.75 15.72 6.66
N THR A 85 6.02 15.99 5.39
CA THR A 85 6.83 17.11 4.90
C THR A 85 5.99 17.86 3.86
N SER A 86 6.43 19.03 3.41
CA SER A 86 5.73 19.81 2.36
C SER A 86 5.50 19.05 1.04
N ARG A 87 6.21 17.95 0.78
CA ARG A 87 6.15 17.21 -0.50
C ARG A 87 5.73 15.76 -0.35
N ARG A 88 5.84 15.18 0.85
CA ARG A 88 5.64 13.75 1.07
C ARG A 88 4.91 13.50 2.37
N PHE A 89 3.94 12.63 2.33
CA PHE A 89 3.26 12.07 3.47
C PHE A 89 3.62 10.59 3.58
N VAL A 90 4.15 10.16 4.70
CA VAL A 90 4.63 8.80 4.93
C VAL A 90 3.82 8.15 6.03
N VAL A 91 3.30 6.96 5.76
CA VAL A 91 2.64 6.10 6.76
C VAL A 91 3.50 4.84 6.92
N ASP A 92 3.97 4.62 8.12
CA ASP A 92 4.81 3.48 8.50
C ASP A 92 4.07 2.55 9.46
N LEU A 93 4.11 1.25 9.22
CA LEU A 93 3.74 0.26 10.23
C LEU A 93 4.95 0.03 11.15
N LYS A 94 4.84 0.46 12.40
CA LYS A 94 5.87 0.35 13.45
C LYS A 94 5.55 -0.77 14.43
N GLY A 95 6.53 -1.10 15.28
CA GLY A 95 6.39 -2.13 16.32
C GLY A 95 6.69 -3.55 15.86
N LEU A 96 7.04 -3.76 14.57
CA LEU A 96 7.45 -5.04 14.04
C LEU A 96 8.97 -5.14 13.97
N SER A 97 9.59 -5.94 14.84
CA SER A 97 10.97 -6.36 14.66
C SER A 97 11.06 -7.42 13.54
N ARG A 98 12.27 -7.60 12.97
CA ARG A 98 12.51 -8.61 11.91
C ARG A 98 12.09 -10.03 12.33
N TRP A 99 12.21 -10.37 13.62
CA TRP A 99 11.83 -11.68 14.15
C TRP A 99 10.33 -11.80 14.43
N GLN A 100 9.68 -10.70 14.79
CA GLN A 100 8.24 -10.65 15.05
C GLN A 100 7.44 -10.69 13.75
N SER A 101 7.94 -10.10 12.66
CA SER A 101 7.27 -10.11 11.35
C SER A 101 7.01 -11.52 10.81
N ALA A 102 7.83 -12.51 11.18
CA ALA A 102 7.61 -13.91 10.81
C ALA A 102 6.42 -14.56 11.56
N LYS A 103 6.04 -14.01 12.72
CA LYS A 103 4.99 -14.55 13.60
C LYS A 103 3.66 -13.82 13.46
N ILE A 104 3.63 -12.75 12.71
CA ILE A 104 2.49 -11.84 12.58
C ILE A 104 2.02 -11.83 11.13
N GLU A 105 0.73 -11.80 10.97
CA GLU A 105 0.03 -11.55 9.71
C GLU A 105 -0.71 -10.22 9.82
N VAL A 106 -0.54 -9.38 8.83
CA VAL A 106 -1.24 -8.09 8.72
C VAL A 106 -2.06 -8.13 7.46
N GLU A 107 -3.36 -7.97 7.57
CA GLU A 107 -4.25 -7.91 6.42
C GLU A 107 -5.16 -6.69 6.51
N GLY A 108 -5.59 -6.13 5.38
CA GLY A 108 -6.57 -5.07 5.44
C GLY A 108 -6.69 -4.23 4.19
N THR A 109 -7.38 -3.11 4.35
CA THR A 109 -7.65 -2.17 3.27
C THR A 109 -7.07 -0.80 3.59
N VAL A 110 -6.41 -0.22 2.60
CA VAL A 110 -5.99 1.18 2.64
C VAL A 110 -6.63 1.93 1.47
N VAL A 111 -7.33 3.00 1.80
CA VAL A 111 -7.91 3.92 0.82
C VAL A 111 -7.05 5.17 0.77
N VAL A 112 -6.61 5.56 -0.42
CA VAL A 112 -5.75 6.73 -0.64
C VAL A 112 -6.45 7.76 -1.54
N PRO A 113 -6.08 9.05 -1.45
CA PRO A 113 -6.61 10.06 -2.36
C PRO A 113 -6.28 9.75 -3.82
N ARG A 114 -7.29 9.82 -4.69
CA ARG A 114 -7.17 9.62 -6.14
C ARG A 114 -6.14 10.55 -6.81
N THR A 115 -5.94 11.72 -6.22
CA THR A 115 -5.06 12.77 -6.76
C THR A 115 -3.60 12.66 -6.30
N ALA A 116 -3.26 11.71 -5.44
CA ALA A 116 -1.91 11.56 -4.91
C ALA A 116 -1.06 10.59 -5.76
N ASP A 117 0.20 10.95 -6.00
CA ASP A 117 1.19 9.97 -6.43
C ASP A 117 1.45 8.99 -5.28
N LEU A 118 1.49 7.69 -5.58
CA LEU A 118 1.60 6.64 -4.60
C LEU A 118 2.93 5.89 -4.70
N GLU A 119 3.60 5.72 -3.58
CA GLU A 119 4.78 4.87 -3.39
C GLU A 119 4.46 3.84 -2.31
N LEU A 120 4.52 2.56 -2.65
CA LEU A 120 4.20 1.45 -1.77
C LEU A 120 5.45 0.59 -1.59
N GLU A 121 5.91 0.43 -0.35
CA GLU A 121 7.07 -0.39 0.01
C GLU A 121 6.62 -1.51 0.95
N ILE A 122 6.75 -2.76 0.49
CA ILE A 122 6.32 -3.95 1.23
C ILE A 122 7.45 -4.96 1.29
N GLY A 123 7.74 -5.46 2.49
CA GLY A 123 8.73 -6.52 2.66
C GLY A 123 8.22 -7.85 2.16
N VAL A 124 7.11 -8.33 2.70
CA VAL A 124 6.49 -9.61 2.36
C VAL A 124 4.96 -9.49 2.37
N GLY A 125 4.28 -10.03 1.37
CA GLY A 125 2.80 -10.10 1.34
C GLY A 125 2.20 -10.14 -0.05
N ASP A 126 0.88 -10.10 -0.11
CA ASP A 126 0.09 -10.06 -1.34
C ASP A 126 -0.65 -8.72 -1.43
N VAL A 127 -0.49 -8.01 -2.55
CA VAL A 127 -1.09 -6.68 -2.74
C VAL A 127 -2.02 -6.65 -3.93
N LYS A 128 -3.19 -6.07 -3.72
CA LYS A 128 -4.19 -5.80 -4.77
C LYS A 128 -4.43 -4.31 -4.83
N ILE A 129 -4.22 -3.69 -6.00
CA ILE A 129 -4.30 -2.26 -6.22
C ILE A 129 -5.35 -1.96 -7.28
N TYR A 130 -6.26 -1.03 -6.98
CA TYR A 130 -7.39 -0.73 -7.87
C TYR A 130 -7.44 0.76 -8.21
N GLY A 131 -7.45 1.05 -9.51
CA GLY A 131 -7.87 2.33 -10.08
C GLY A 131 -7.01 3.55 -9.70
N VAL A 132 -5.70 3.39 -9.47
CA VAL A 132 -4.81 4.53 -9.19
C VAL A 132 -4.66 5.39 -10.45
N GLU A 133 -5.07 6.66 -10.39
CA GLU A 133 -5.07 7.58 -11.53
C GLU A 133 -3.83 8.49 -11.61
N ARG A 134 -2.90 8.34 -10.69
CA ARG A 134 -1.61 9.07 -10.61
C ARG A 134 -0.46 8.07 -10.62
N ASN A 135 0.77 8.58 -10.60
CA ASN A 135 1.92 7.70 -10.64
C ASN A 135 1.91 6.72 -9.47
N LEU A 136 2.17 5.46 -9.79
CA LEU A 136 2.26 4.35 -8.86
C LEU A 136 3.65 3.74 -8.92
N ARG A 137 4.30 3.65 -7.78
CA ARG A 137 5.52 2.87 -7.59
C ARG A 137 5.31 1.84 -6.49
N VAL A 138 5.66 0.59 -6.78
CA VAL A 138 5.61 -0.51 -5.81
C VAL A 138 6.98 -1.16 -5.75
N ASP A 139 7.55 -1.22 -4.54
CA ASP A 139 8.77 -1.95 -4.24
C ASP A 139 8.42 -3.08 -3.26
N MET A 140 8.57 -4.35 -3.67
CA MET A 140 8.22 -5.50 -2.86
C MET A 140 9.38 -6.49 -2.75
N GLY A 141 9.65 -6.97 -1.55
CA GLY A 141 10.67 -8.00 -1.34
C GLY A 141 10.22 -9.36 -1.84
N VAL A 142 9.15 -9.90 -1.29
CA VAL A 142 8.60 -11.23 -1.62
C VAL A 142 7.09 -11.21 -1.63
N GLY A 143 6.45 -11.71 -2.69
CA GLY A 143 4.99 -11.85 -2.74
C GLY A 143 4.37 -11.63 -4.09
N LYS A 144 3.10 -11.18 -4.11
CA LYS A 144 2.33 -10.98 -5.33
C LYS A 144 1.77 -9.57 -5.41
N VAL A 145 1.95 -8.95 -6.56
CA VAL A 145 1.36 -7.65 -6.87
C VAL A 145 0.33 -7.81 -7.99
N LYS A 146 -0.92 -7.45 -7.70
CA LYS A 146 -2.02 -7.46 -8.67
C LYS A 146 -2.57 -6.06 -8.81
N ILE A 147 -2.62 -5.55 -10.04
CA ILE A 147 -3.01 -4.17 -10.33
C ILE A 147 -4.11 -4.17 -11.39
N TRP A 148 -5.19 -3.42 -11.13
CA TRP A 148 -6.25 -3.15 -12.11
C TRP A 148 -6.27 -1.67 -12.42
N GLN A 149 -6.07 -1.33 -13.69
CA GLN A 149 -5.97 0.06 -14.16
C GLN A 149 -6.81 0.29 -15.42
N PRO A 150 -7.57 1.38 -15.47
CA PRO A 150 -8.18 1.81 -16.73
C PRO A 150 -7.10 2.16 -17.76
N PRO A 151 -7.14 1.61 -18.97
CA PRO A 151 -6.11 1.88 -19.99
C PRO A 151 -6.02 3.36 -20.38
N ALA A 152 -7.12 4.10 -20.25
CA ALA A 152 -7.19 5.53 -20.59
C ALA A 152 -6.30 6.43 -19.72
N VAL A 153 -5.99 6.03 -18.49
CA VAL A 153 -5.18 6.85 -17.57
C VAL A 153 -3.69 6.51 -17.66
N VAL A 154 -3.34 5.33 -18.15
CA VAL A 154 -1.96 4.83 -18.15
C VAL A 154 -1.20 5.37 -19.36
N LYS A 155 0.03 5.84 -19.12
CA LYS A 155 1.01 6.25 -20.14
C LYS A 155 2.07 5.18 -20.37
N ALA A 156 2.63 4.69 -19.26
CA ALA A 156 3.71 3.72 -19.31
C ALA A 156 3.67 2.77 -18.12
N ILE A 157 4.11 1.54 -18.35
CA ILE A 157 4.20 0.46 -17.38
C ILE A 157 5.61 -0.11 -17.44
N SER A 158 6.24 -0.29 -16.28
CA SER A 158 7.49 -1.03 -16.09
C SER A 158 7.30 -2.01 -14.97
N LEU A 159 7.35 -3.31 -15.27
CA LEU A 159 7.25 -4.39 -14.30
C LEU A 159 8.56 -5.16 -14.30
N GLU A 160 9.20 -5.29 -13.15
CA GLU A 160 10.44 -6.05 -12.97
C GLU A 160 10.29 -7.06 -11.84
N VAL A 161 10.68 -8.30 -12.09
CA VAL A 161 10.76 -9.34 -11.09
C VAL A 161 12.11 -10.04 -11.19
N ASN A 162 12.84 -10.11 -10.09
CA ASN A 162 14.18 -10.73 -10.10
C ASN A 162 14.08 -12.26 -10.14
N VAL A 163 13.10 -12.84 -9.45
CA VAL A 163 12.79 -14.28 -9.48
C VAL A 163 11.30 -14.48 -9.55
N GLY A 164 10.77 -14.87 -10.71
CA GLY A 164 9.34 -15.09 -10.89
C GLY A 164 8.81 -14.62 -12.24
N GLU A 165 7.55 -14.16 -12.26
CA GLU A 165 6.86 -13.80 -13.49
C GLU A 165 6.19 -12.42 -13.37
N ALA A 166 6.27 -11.64 -14.47
CA ALA A 166 5.54 -10.39 -14.63
C ALA A 166 4.72 -10.44 -15.94
N VAL A 167 3.48 -9.98 -15.90
CA VAL A 167 2.58 -9.97 -17.06
C VAL A 167 1.67 -8.75 -17.07
N ILE A 168 1.47 -8.18 -18.27
CA ILE A 168 0.40 -7.21 -18.56
C ILE A 168 -0.69 -7.94 -19.33
N LEU A 169 -1.93 -7.80 -18.87
CA LEU A 169 -3.12 -8.45 -19.44
C LEU A 169 -4.09 -7.37 -19.95
N GLY A 170 -4.60 -7.54 -21.16
CA GLY A 170 -5.49 -6.57 -21.81
C GLY A 170 -4.75 -5.36 -22.38
N GLY A 171 -5.17 -4.86 -23.55
CA GLY A 171 -4.83 -3.55 -24.12
C GLY A 171 -3.35 -3.23 -24.43
N ALA A 172 -2.43 -4.14 -24.20
CA ALA A 172 -0.98 -3.91 -24.33
C ALA A 172 -0.33 -4.86 -25.36
N ASP A 173 -0.93 -4.97 -26.56
CA ASP A 173 -0.49 -5.91 -27.61
C ASP A 173 0.98 -5.71 -28.05
N ASP A 174 1.54 -4.52 -27.83
CA ASP A 174 2.91 -4.16 -28.17
C ASP A 174 3.86 -4.16 -26.96
N ALA A 175 3.48 -4.75 -25.83
CA ALA A 175 4.36 -4.80 -24.65
C ALA A 175 5.63 -5.59 -24.96
N SER A 176 6.79 -5.00 -24.63
CA SER A 176 8.07 -5.70 -24.71
C SER A 176 8.25 -6.58 -23.47
N ASN A 177 8.58 -7.85 -23.69
CA ASN A 177 8.88 -8.79 -22.63
C ASN A 177 10.32 -9.26 -22.77
N ARG A 178 11.15 -9.00 -21.76
CA ARG A 178 12.55 -9.44 -21.69
C ARG A 178 12.71 -10.41 -20.53
N ARG A 179 12.95 -11.67 -20.84
CA ARG A 179 13.32 -12.67 -19.82
C ARG A 179 14.83 -12.62 -19.56
N SER A 180 15.22 -12.47 -18.30
CA SER A 180 16.58 -12.63 -17.86
C SER A 180 16.97 -14.11 -17.95
N PHE A 181 18.26 -14.39 -18.27
CA PHE A 181 18.76 -15.72 -18.63
C PHE A 181 18.57 -16.80 -17.56
N LEU A 182 18.32 -16.45 -16.31
CA LEU A 182 18.20 -17.45 -15.25
C LEU A 182 16.80 -17.56 -14.63
N VAL A 183 16.12 -16.46 -14.22
CA VAL A 183 14.87 -16.57 -13.45
C VAL A 183 14.02 -15.30 -13.38
N GLY A 184 14.48 -14.16 -13.94
CA GLY A 184 13.79 -12.87 -13.86
C GLY A 184 13.00 -12.53 -15.13
N ASN A 185 12.06 -11.62 -14.98
CA ASN A 185 11.24 -11.11 -16.07
C ASN A 185 11.06 -9.59 -15.96
N GLU A 186 11.24 -8.89 -17.07
CA GLU A 186 10.98 -7.46 -17.23
C GLU A 186 9.95 -7.26 -18.34
N VAL A 187 8.89 -6.53 -18.05
CA VAL A 187 7.83 -6.18 -19.03
C VAL A 187 7.72 -4.67 -19.07
N PHE A 188 7.81 -4.12 -20.28
CA PHE A 188 7.73 -2.69 -20.51
C PHE A 188 6.69 -2.34 -21.57
N TRP A 189 5.91 -1.30 -21.32
CA TRP A 189 4.94 -0.73 -22.25
C TRP A 189 4.83 0.78 -22.06
N ASP A 190 4.90 1.59 -23.12
CA ASP A 190 4.93 3.05 -23.07
C ASP A 190 4.02 3.75 -24.08
N LYS A 191 3.00 3.06 -24.58
CA LYS A 191 2.13 3.54 -25.66
C LYS A 191 0.73 3.96 -25.20
N GLY A 192 0.54 4.13 -23.89
CA GLY A 192 -0.77 4.50 -23.36
C GLY A 192 -1.13 5.97 -23.60
N PRO A 193 -2.44 6.28 -23.68
CA PRO A 193 -2.93 7.63 -23.95
C PRO A 193 -2.90 8.57 -22.73
N GLY A 194 -2.73 8.04 -21.54
CA GLY A 194 -2.83 8.80 -20.28
C GLY A 194 -1.52 9.45 -19.85
N ASP A 195 -1.47 9.85 -18.58
CA ASP A 195 -0.31 10.52 -17.95
C ASP A 195 0.32 9.70 -16.81
N THR A 196 -0.36 8.65 -16.34
CA THR A 196 0.06 7.80 -15.22
C THR A 196 1.19 6.86 -15.61
N ARG A 197 2.22 6.80 -14.77
CA ARG A 197 3.28 5.79 -14.85
C ARG A 197 3.11 4.77 -13.73
N VAL A 198 3.23 3.49 -14.09
CA VAL A 198 3.20 2.37 -13.16
C VAL A 198 4.57 1.69 -13.18
N GLU A 199 5.26 1.71 -12.05
CA GLU A 199 6.54 1.03 -11.84
C GLU A 199 6.38 0.01 -10.72
N VAL A 200 6.75 -1.25 -10.98
CA VAL A 200 6.64 -2.32 -9.98
C VAL A 200 7.92 -3.14 -10.00
N ASP A 201 8.59 -3.19 -8.84
CA ASP A 201 9.79 -4.00 -8.61
C ASP A 201 9.50 -5.06 -7.54
N VAL A 202 9.68 -6.34 -7.89
CA VAL A 202 9.49 -7.46 -6.96
C VAL A 202 10.76 -8.31 -6.91
N GLY A 203 11.28 -8.54 -5.72
CA GLY A 203 12.46 -9.41 -5.55
C GLY A 203 12.15 -10.84 -5.92
N VAL A 204 11.17 -11.46 -5.29
CA VAL A 204 10.73 -12.84 -5.56
C VAL A 204 9.21 -12.90 -5.58
N GLY A 205 8.59 -13.30 -6.69
CA GLY A 205 7.14 -13.41 -6.74
C GLY A 205 6.52 -13.24 -8.11
N GLU A 206 5.32 -12.66 -8.13
CA GLU A 206 4.49 -12.52 -9.31
C GLU A 206 3.94 -11.10 -9.43
N ILE A 207 3.96 -10.54 -10.64
CA ILE A 207 3.31 -9.27 -10.96
C ILE A 207 2.27 -9.52 -12.05
N SER A 208 1.03 -9.13 -11.79
CA SER A 208 -0.04 -9.16 -12.80
C SER A 208 -0.72 -7.80 -12.87
N LEU A 209 -0.76 -7.20 -14.04
CA LEU A 209 -1.42 -5.92 -14.28
C LEU A 209 -2.48 -6.09 -15.37
N TRP A 210 -3.71 -5.71 -15.06
CA TRP A 210 -4.85 -5.71 -15.99
C TRP A 210 -5.14 -4.28 -16.44
N LEU A 211 -5.22 -4.12 -17.77
CA LEU A 211 -5.74 -2.92 -18.44
C LEU A 211 -7.17 -3.19 -18.89
N ASP A 212 -8.17 -2.81 -18.09
CA ASP A 212 -9.59 -3.09 -18.30
C ASP A 212 -10.52 -1.89 -17.94
#